data_500a72da04318d5d4ed3b83b74778049
#
_entry.id   500a72da04318d5d4ed3b83b74778049
#
_cell.length_a   1.000
_cell.length_b   1.000
_cell.length_c   1.000
_cell.angle_alpha   90.00
_cell.angle_beta   90.00
_cell.angle_gamma   90.00
#
_symmetry.space_group_name_H-M   'P 1'
#
loop_
_entity.id
_entity.type
_entity.pdbx_description
1 polymer ?
#
loop_
_entity_poly.entity_id
_entity_poly.type
_entity_poly.pdbx_seq_one_letter_code
_entity_poly.pdbx_strand_id
1 'polypeptide(L)'
;MPPARVDKLILSNTSSYFANKALWEGRLKTVREKGLAAIVDANMERWFTKEFRDRNPQAMARMREMFLATKSEGYIGCGEGIRDMDHRPLLAKVGAPTLLIAGNHDLATPLEANEFIHQHIAGAQIAVLDAAHIANVEQPQIYADTVLKFLLGK
;
A
#
# COMPACT_ATOMS: atom_id res chain seq x y z
N MET A 1 -15.07 -14.12 -14.74
CA MET A 1 -15.53 -14.87 -13.55
C MET A 1 -14.58 -14.59 -12.42
N PRO A 2 -15.05 -14.28 -11.21
CA PRO A 2 -14.15 -14.33 -10.08
C PRO A 2 -13.61 -15.76 -10.00
N PRO A 3 -12.33 -15.94 -9.73
CA PRO A 3 -11.87 -17.28 -9.43
C PRO A 3 -12.69 -17.78 -8.24
N ALA A 4 -13.21 -19.01 -8.32
CA ALA A 4 -14.03 -19.63 -7.26
C ALA A 4 -13.35 -19.69 -5.87
N ARG A 5 -12.15 -19.13 -5.77
CA ARG A 5 -11.31 -19.10 -4.56
C ARG A 5 -11.25 -17.73 -3.88
N VAL A 6 -11.84 -16.69 -4.48
CA VAL A 6 -11.85 -15.33 -3.90
C VAL A 6 -13.29 -14.94 -3.60
N ASP A 7 -13.63 -14.95 -2.32
CA ASP A 7 -14.96 -14.58 -1.83
C ASP A 7 -15.11 -13.06 -1.70
N LYS A 8 -14.13 -12.40 -1.11
CA LYS A 8 -14.05 -10.94 -0.94
C LYS A 8 -12.63 -10.45 -1.19
N LEU A 9 -12.50 -9.22 -1.68
CA LEU A 9 -11.21 -8.58 -1.98
C LEU A 9 -11.05 -7.31 -1.14
N ILE A 10 -9.91 -7.18 -0.47
CA ILE A 10 -9.54 -5.94 0.21
C ILE A 10 -8.25 -5.41 -0.44
N LEU A 11 -8.31 -4.18 -0.93
CA LEU A 11 -7.19 -3.47 -1.54
C LEU A 11 -6.82 -2.30 -0.61
N SER A 12 -5.70 -2.41 0.08
CA SER A 12 -5.29 -1.44 1.08
C SER A 12 -4.05 -0.66 0.63
N ASN A 13 -4.14 0.67 0.67
CA ASN A 13 -3.02 1.57 0.40
C ASN A 13 -2.24 1.14 -0.87
N THR A 14 -2.91 1.12 -2.01
CA THR A 14 -2.37 0.54 -3.24
C THR A 14 -2.65 1.39 -4.47
N SER A 15 -2.09 0.98 -5.60
CA SER A 15 -2.34 1.58 -6.92
C SER A 15 -2.44 0.49 -7.97
N SER A 16 -3.21 0.73 -9.02
CA SER A 16 -3.27 -0.16 -10.19
C SER A 16 -2.17 0.11 -11.22
N TYR A 17 -1.45 1.21 -11.10
CA TYR A 17 -0.45 1.67 -12.05
C TYR A 17 0.49 2.71 -11.43
N PHE A 18 1.77 2.68 -11.80
CA PHE A 18 2.74 3.71 -11.47
C PHE A 18 3.28 4.37 -12.74
N ALA A 19 2.93 5.64 -12.95
CA ALA A 19 3.34 6.40 -14.15
C ALA A 19 4.85 6.70 -14.17
N ASN A 20 5.44 7.00 -13.01
CA ASN A 20 6.84 7.42 -12.91
C ASN A 20 7.77 6.22 -12.73
N LYS A 21 8.06 5.52 -13.83
CA LYS A 21 9.02 4.40 -13.83
C LYS A 21 10.43 4.82 -13.43
N ALA A 22 10.87 6.03 -13.80
CA ALA A 22 12.20 6.53 -13.49
C ALA A 22 12.42 6.68 -11.98
N LEU A 23 11.38 7.02 -11.22
CA LEU A 23 11.46 7.05 -9.76
C LEU A 23 11.78 5.67 -9.18
N TRP A 24 11.13 4.62 -9.68
CA TRP A 24 11.40 3.26 -9.27
C TRP A 24 12.78 2.78 -9.72
N GLU A 25 13.20 3.10 -10.93
CA GLU A 25 14.56 2.77 -11.42
C GLU A 25 15.65 3.39 -10.55
N GLY A 26 15.52 4.67 -10.22
CA GLY A 26 16.45 5.35 -9.31
C GLY A 26 16.51 4.71 -7.92
N ARG A 27 15.35 4.34 -7.36
CA ARG A 27 15.24 3.65 -6.08
C ARG A 27 15.90 2.26 -6.11
N LEU A 28 15.59 1.46 -7.13
CA LEU A 28 16.16 0.12 -7.31
C LEU A 28 17.67 0.17 -7.53
N LYS A 29 18.16 1.15 -8.30
CA LYS A 29 19.59 1.40 -8.46
C LYS A 29 20.25 1.69 -7.12
N THR A 30 19.66 2.57 -6.31
CA THR A 30 20.18 2.90 -4.96
C THR A 30 20.28 1.66 -4.09
N VAL A 31 19.25 0.80 -4.12
CA VAL A 31 19.27 -0.44 -3.32
C VAL A 31 20.33 -1.42 -3.81
N ARG A 32 20.53 -1.56 -5.13
CA ARG A 32 21.60 -2.40 -5.69
C ARG A 32 23.00 -1.94 -5.27
N GLU A 33 23.22 -0.63 -5.23
CA GLU A 33 24.52 -0.04 -4.96
C GLU A 33 24.82 0.11 -3.46
N LYS A 34 23.81 0.41 -2.64
CA LYS A 34 23.98 0.87 -1.25
C LYS A 34 23.13 0.09 -0.24
N GLY A 35 22.31 -0.85 -0.70
CA GLY A 35 21.41 -1.61 0.16
C GLY A 35 20.20 -0.82 0.65
N LEU A 36 19.33 -1.51 1.43
CA LEU A 36 18.08 -0.95 1.96
C LEU A 36 18.30 0.18 2.98
N ALA A 37 19.44 0.19 3.66
CA ALA A 37 19.77 1.25 4.62
C ALA A 37 19.80 2.64 3.98
N ALA A 38 20.11 2.73 2.68
CA ALA A 38 20.16 4.01 1.98
C ALA A 38 18.79 4.63 1.70
N ILE A 39 17.70 3.85 1.82
CA ILE A 39 16.35 4.31 1.51
C ILE A 39 15.38 4.19 2.69
N VAL A 40 15.80 3.64 3.82
CA VAL A 40 14.90 3.34 4.95
C VAL A 40 14.26 4.61 5.51
N ASP A 41 15.01 5.69 5.72
CA ASP A 41 14.48 6.93 6.28
C ASP A 41 13.42 7.55 5.38
N ALA A 42 13.70 7.68 4.10
CA ALA A 42 12.75 8.18 3.12
C ALA A 42 11.48 7.31 3.01
N ASN A 43 11.61 5.98 3.23
CA ASN A 43 10.43 5.12 3.28
C ASN A 43 9.61 5.36 4.56
N MET A 44 10.25 5.49 5.73
CA MET A 44 9.54 5.78 6.98
C MET A 44 8.77 7.10 6.89
N GLU A 45 9.36 8.13 6.27
CA GLU A 45 8.71 9.42 6.05
C GLU A 45 7.49 9.34 5.12
N ARG A 46 7.53 8.48 4.13
CA ARG A 46 6.42 8.30 3.18
C ARG A 46 5.33 7.36 3.68
N TRP A 47 5.69 6.44 4.60
CA TRP A 47 4.80 5.39 5.07
C TRP A 47 4.00 5.78 6.30
N PHE A 48 4.48 6.77 7.06
CA PHE A 48 3.85 7.21 8.30
C PHE A 48 3.75 8.73 8.37
N THR A 49 2.66 9.23 8.94
CA THR A 49 2.51 10.67 9.21
C THR A 49 3.61 11.15 10.16
N LYS A 50 3.96 12.43 10.08
CA LYS A 50 4.93 13.02 11.01
C LYS A 50 4.47 12.87 12.46
N GLU A 51 3.19 13.12 12.71
CA GLU A 51 2.61 12.99 14.05
C GLU A 51 2.77 11.58 14.62
N PHE A 52 2.48 10.55 13.82
CA PHE A 52 2.65 9.16 14.25
C PHE A 52 4.12 8.84 14.56
N ARG A 53 5.05 9.26 13.69
CA ARG A 53 6.49 9.02 13.88
C ARG A 53 7.01 9.64 15.17
N ASP A 54 6.59 10.86 15.47
CA ASP A 54 7.04 11.60 16.66
C ASP A 54 6.49 10.98 17.96
N ARG A 55 5.25 10.49 17.93
CA ARG A 55 4.57 9.94 19.13
C ARG A 55 4.85 8.46 19.37
N ASN A 56 5.34 7.72 18.37
CA ASN A 56 5.47 6.26 18.43
C ASN A 56 6.89 5.76 18.09
N PRO A 57 7.95 6.21 18.81
CA PRO A 57 9.33 5.84 18.47
C PRO A 57 9.60 4.34 18.51
N GLN A 58 8.91 3.59 19.38
CA GLN A 58 9.06 2.13 19.46
C GLN A 58 8.47 1.44 18.22
N ALA A 59 7.29 1.87 17.75
CA ALA A 59 6.70 1.35 16.51
C ALA A 59 7.61 1.66 15.32
N MET A 60 8.16 2.87 15.26
CA MET A 60 9.09 3.27 14.19
C MET A 60 10.39 2.46 14.20
N ALA A 61 10.95 2.19 15.38
CA ALA A 61 12.14 1.34 15.51
C ALA A 61 11.87 -0.07 14.96
N ARG A 62 10.73 -0.66 15.34
CA ARG A 62 10.30 -1.98 14.84
C ARG A 62 10.09 -1.99 13.32
N MET A 63 9.44 -0.98 12.78
CA MET A 63 9.20 -0.89 11.33
C MET A 63 10.51 -0.76 10.54
N ARG A 64 11.47 0.02 11.07
CA ARG A 64 12.81 0.13 10.49
C ARG A 64 13.55 -1.21 10.52
N GLU A 65 13.52 -1.91 11.65
CA GLU A 65 14.13 -3.23 11.78
C GLU A 65 13.54 -4.23 10.78
N MET A 66 12.21 -4.32 10.68
CA MET A 66 11.53 -5.19 9.72
C MET A 66 11.91 -4.85 8.28
N PHE A 67 11.97 -3.57 7.93
CA PHE A 67 12.37 -3.13 6.60
C PHE A 67 13.81 -3.53 6.28
N LEU A 68 14.73 -3.31 7.21
CA LEU A 68 16.16 -3.63 7.03
C LEU A 68 16.45 -5.14 7.03
N ALA A 69 15.58 -5.95 7.66
CA ALA A 69 15.66 -7.40 7.62
C ALA A 69 15.22 -8.00 6.26
N THR A 70 14.61 -7.20 5.40
CA THR A 70 14.23 -7.63 4.04
C THR A 70 15.49 -7.89 3.21
N LYS A 71 15.51 -8.97 2.44
CA LYS A 71 16.60 -9.22 1.50
C LYS A 71 16.53 -8.25 0.32
N SER A 72 17.67 -7.65 -0.03
CA SER A 72 17.73 -6.68 -1.13
C SER A 72 17.21 -7.24 -2.45
N GLU A 73 17.52 -8.50 -2.75
CA GLU A 73 17.05 -9.18 -3.97
C GLU A 73 15.52 -9.27 -4.01
N GLY A 74 14.89 -9.61 -2.87
CA GLY A 74 13.44 -9.67 -2.74
C GLY A 74 12.79 -8.29 -2.92
N TYR A 75 13.37 -7.26 -2.30
CA TYR A 75 12.91 -5.88 -2.49
C TYR A 75 13.02 -5.43 -3.95
N ILE A 76 14.15 -5.73 -4.59
CA ILE A 76 14.40 -5.38 -5.99
C ILE A 76 13.38 -6.08 -6.90
N GLY A 77 13.19 -7.39 -6.76
CA GLY A 77 12.24 -8.13 -7.58
C GLY A 77 10.80 -7.63 -7.44
N CYS A 78 10.34 -7.34 -6.21
CA CYS A 78 9.03 -6.73 -5.98
C CYS A 78 8.95 -5.33 -6.61
N GLY A 79 10.00 -4.51 -6.45
CA GLY A 79 10.04 -3.17 -7.00
C GLY A 79 10.04 -3.12 -8.53
N GLU A 80 10.68 -4.09 -9.19
CA GLU A 80 10.62 -4.26 -10.65
C GLU A 80 9.20 -4.62 -11.10
N GLY A 81 8.53 -5.52 -10.38
CA GLY A 81 7.13 -5.86 -10.63
C GLY A 81 6.21 -4.65 -10.48
N ILE A 82 6.40 -3.83 -9.45
CA ILE A 82 5.64 -2.59 -9.23
C ILE A 82 5.93 -1.57 -10.33
N ARG A 83 7.19 -1.38 -10.72
CA ARG A 83 7.59 -0.47 -11.80
C ARG A 83 6.89 -0.78 -13.12
N ASP A 84 6.73 -2.07 -13.41
CA ASP A 84 6.24 -2.52 -14.71
C ASP A 84 4.75 -2.84 -14.73
N MET A 85 4.10 -2.88 -13.56
CA MET A 85 2.68 -3.23 -13.49
C MET A 85 1.78 -2.15 -14.12
N ASP A 86 0.77 -2.63 -14.85
CA ASP A 86 -0.41 -1.87 -15.24
C ASP A 86 -1.64 -2.79 -15.17
N HIS A 87 -2.39 -2.66 -14.09
CA HIS A 87 -3.60 -3.43 -13.83
C HIS A 87 -4.88 -2.69 -14.18
N ARG A 88 -4.82 -1.48 -14.73
CA ARG A 88 -5.99 -0.69 -15.12
C ARG A 88 -6.93 -1.46 -16.05
N PRO A 89 -6.47 -2.20 -17.09
CA PRO A 89 -7.35 -2.97 -17.96
C PRO A 89 -8.03 -4.17 -17.27
N LEU A 90 -7.60 -4.52 -16.05
CA LEU A 90 -8.14 -5.66 -15.31
C LEU A 90 -9.21 -5.26 -14.29
N LEU A 91 -9.28 -3.98 -13.90
CA LEU A 91 -10.18 -3.52 -12.84
C LEU A 91 -11.65 -3.85 -13.11
N ALA A 92 -12.13 -3.60 -14.32
CA ALA A 92 -13.51 -3.92 -14.71
C ALA A 92 -13.83 -5.44 -14.74
N LYS A 93 -12.81 -6.30 -14.64
CA LYS A 93 -12.97 -7.76 -14.59
C LYS A 93 -13.06 -8.31 -13.18
N VAL A 94 -12.84 -7.46 -12.17
CA VAL A 94 -12.96 -7.83 -10.76
C VAL A 94 -14.45 -8.01 -10.44
N GLY A 95 -14.86 -9.24 -10.16
CA GLY A 95 -16.26 -9.58 -9.85
C GLY A 95 -16.50 -9.91 -8.38
N ALA A 96 -15.46 -9.97 -7.55
CA ALA A 96 -15.60 -10.17 -6.11
C ALA A 96 -16.04 -8.87 -5.42
N PRO A 97 -16.89 -8.90 -4.40
CA PRO A 97 -17.12 -7.75 -3.53
C PRO A 97 -15.79 -7.18 -3.06
N THR A 98 -15.58 -5.88 -3.28
CA THR A 98 -14.27 -5.25 -3.07
C THR A 98 -14.38 -4.07 -2.11
N LEU A 99 -13.47 -4.02 -1.14
CA LEU A 99 -13.24 -2.86 -0.27
C LEU A 99 -11.86 -2.28 -0.57
N LEU A 100 -11.81 -0.97 -0.79
CA LEU A 100 -10.57 -0.21 -0.77
C LEU A 100 -10.40 0.45 0.59
N ILE A 101 -9.18 0.45 1.11
CA ILE A 101 -8.78 1.23 2.27
C ILE A 101 -7.65 2.15 1.84
N ALA A 102 -7.82 3.44 2.00
CA ALA A 102 -6.86 4.47 1.60
C ALA A 102 -6.50 5.35 2.79
N GLY A 103 -5.25 5.78 2.88
CA GLY A 103 -4.83 6.84 3.80
C GLY A 103 -4.90 8.21 3.11
N ASN A 104 -5.49 9.21 3.78
CA ASN A 104 -5.56 10.58 3.24
C ASN A 104 -4.20 11.30 3.21
N HIS A 105 -3.19 10.76 3.92
CA HIS A 105 -1.81 11.26 3.95
C HIS A 105 -0.82 10.32 3.24
N ASP A 106 -1.30 9.37 2.46
CA ASP A 106 -0.45 8.40 1.76
C ASP A 106 0.31 9.04 0.61
N LEU A 107 1.62 9.22 0.77
CA LEU A 107 2.51 9.75 -0.26
C LEU A 107 3.08 8.66 -1.19
N ALA A 108 2.86 7.38 -0.87
CA ALA A 108 3.33 6.27 -1.69
C ALA A 108 2.30 5.86 -2.73
N THR A 109 1.04 5.77 -2.32
CA THR A 109 -0.13 5.51 -3.17
C THR A 109 -1.23 6.51 -2.82
N PRO A 110 -1.19 7.73 -3.38
CA PRO A 110 -2.10 8.82 -3.04
C PRO A 110 -3.57 8.43 -3.15
N LEU A 111 -4.43 9.16 -2.45
CA LEU A 111 -5.87 8.88 -2.39
C LEU A 111 -6.48 8.73 -3.79
N GLU A 112 -6.07 9.57 -4.74
CA GLU A 112 -6.55 9.56 -6.12
C GLU A 112 -6.28 8.22 -6.83
N ALA A 113 -5.18 7.54 -6.50
CA ALA A 113 -4.88 6.22 -7.06
C ALA A 113 -5.86 5.15 -6.55
N ASN A 114 -6.29 5.25 -5.31
CA ASN A 114 -7.31 4.37 -4.72
C ASN A 114 -8.71 4.72 -5.24
N GLU A 115 -9.05 6.01 -5.38
CA GLU A 115 -10.30 6.48 -5.98
C GLU A 115 -10.42 6.02 -7.43
N PHE A 116 -9.32 6.05 -8.20
CA PHE A 116 -9.31 5.51 -9.55
C PHE A 116 -9.70 4.02 -9.57
N ILE A 117 -9.14 3.20 -8.69
CA ILE A 117 -9.50 1.78 -8.59
C ILE A 117 -10.98 1.63 -8.21
N HIS A 118 -11.44 2.39 -7.21
CA HIS A 118 -12.83 2.39 -6.75
C HIS A 118 -13.82 2.69 -7.88
N GLN A 119 -13.53 3.67 -8.72
CA GLN A 119 -14.38 4.05 -9.86
C GLN A 119 -14.44 3.00 -10.97
N HIS A 120 -13.41 2.12 -11.06
CA HIS A 120 -13.29 1.14 -12.14
C HIS A 120 -13.64 -0.30 -11.73
N ILE A 121 -13.92 -0.56 -10.45
CA ILE A 121 -14.44 -1.84 -9.97
C ILE A 121 -15.92 -1.69 -9.60
N ALA A 122 -16.80 -2.35 -10.32
CA ALA A 122 -18.24 -2.24 -10.10
C ALA A 122 -18.62 -2.67 -8.66
N GLY A 123 -19.35 -1.79 -7.96
CA GLY A 123 -19.82 -2.06 -6.60
C GLY A 123 -18.74 -2.06 -5.51
N ALA A 124 -17.51 -1.62 -5.82
CA ALA A 124 -16.48 -1.47 -4.81
C ALA A 124 -16.88 -0.42 -3.77
N GLN A 125 -16.45 -0.63 -2.53
CA GLN A 125 -16.55 0.31 -1.42
C GLN A 125 -15.19 0.95 -1.18
N ILE A 126 -15.14 2.17 -0.64
CA ILE A 126 -13.91 2.83 -0.22
C ILE A 126 -14.05 3.39 1.19
N ALA A 127 -13.06 3.13 2.03
CA ALA A 127 -12.90 3.73 3.34
C ALA A 127 -11.59 4.54 3.35
N VAL A 128 -11.69 5.82 3.73
CA VAL A 128 -10.53 6.71 3.84
C VAL A 128 -10.21 6.89 5.31
N LEU A 129 -8.97 6.57 5.70
CA LEU A 129 -8.49 6.68 7.07
C LEU A 129 -7.55 7.89 7.22
N ASP A 130 -7.54 8.46 8.41
CA ASP A 130 -6.59 9.52 8.77
C ASP A 130 -5.21 8.91 9.07
N ALA A 131 -4.54 8.48 8.01
CA ALA A 131 -3.29 7.73 8.06
C ALA A 131 -2.47 7.92 6.78
N ALA A 132 -1.21 7.54 6.83
CA ALA A 132 -0.36 7.41 5.64
C ALA A 132 -0.42 5.97 5.06
N HIS A 133 0.68 5.48 4.48
CA HIS A 133 0.71 4.24 3.69
C HIS A 133 0.53 2.96 4.52
N ILE A 134 1.01 2.92 5.76
CA ILE A 134 0.87 1.74 6.63
C ILE A 134 -0.28 1.97 7.61
N ALA A 135 -1.47 2.20 7.06
CA ALA A 135 -2.67 2.57 7.82
C ALA A 135 -3.06 1.56 8.90
N ASN A 136 -2.78 0.28 8.70
CA ASN A 136 -3.03 -0.78 9.68
C ASN A 136 -2.14 -0.69 10.93
N VAL A 137 -1.00 -0.01 10.85
CA VAL A 137 -0.12 0.26 11.99
C VAL A 137 -0.46 1.61 12.61
N GLU A 138 -0.79 2.58 11.80
CA GLU A 138 -1.09 3.95 12.23
C GLU A 138 -2.45 4.07 12.92
N GLN A 139 -3.46 3.35 12.39
CA GLN A 139 -4.86 3.34 12.86
C GLN A 139 -5.38 1.91 13.06
N PRO A 140 -4.74 1.09 13.94
CA PRO A 140 -4.98 -0.35 13.99
C PRO A 140 -6.44 -0.72 14.30
N GLN A 141 -7.09 0.03 15.22
CA GLN A 141 -8.46 -0.28 15.62
C GLN A 141 -9.45 0.04 14.50
N ILE A 142 -9.38 1.26 13.95
CA ILE A 142 -10.28 1.70 12.87
C ILE A 142 -10.09 0.84 11.62
N TYR A 143 -8.83 0.48 11.31
CA TYR A 143 -8.52 -0.41 10.22
C TYR A 143 -9.13 -1.79 10.42
N ALA A 144 -8.95 -2.40 11.59
CA ALA A 144 -9.50 -3.71 11.91
C ALA A 144 -11.04 -3.71 11.87
N ASP A 145 -11.68 -2.71 12.46
CA ASP A 145 -13.15 -2.57 12.47
C ASP A 145 -13.71 -2.42 11.04
N THR A 146 -13.03 -1.64 10.20
CA THR A 146 -13.39 -1.47 8.78
C THR A 146 -13.31 -2.78 8.01
N VAL A 147 -12.22 -3.53 8.19
CA VAL A 147 -12.03 -4.86 7.59
C VAL A 147 -13.08 -5.84 8.07
N LEU A 148 -13.30 -5.93 9.38
CA LEU A 148 -14.27 -6.88 9.97
C LEU A 148 -15.70 -6.56 9.56
N LYS A 149 -16.08 -5.30 9.53
CA LYS A 149 -17.40 -4.86 9.04
C LYS A 149 -17.64 -5.35 7.61
N PHE A 150 -16.67 -5.17 6.72
CA PHE A 150 -16.78 -5.62 5.34
C PHE A 150 -16.83 -7.15 5.22
N LEU A 151 -15.95 -7.85 5.93
CA LEU A 151 -15.86 -9.32 5.85
C LEU A 151 -17.11 -9.99 6.43
N LEU A 152 -17.66 -9.47 7.53
CA LEU A 152 -18.81 -10.06 8.23
C LEU A 152 -20.17 -9.55 7.72
N GLY A 153 -20.21 -8.51 6.89
CA GLY A 153 -21.44 -7.94 6.34
C GLY A 153 -22.32 -7.24 7.40
N LYS A 154 -21.69 -6.66 8.43
CA LYS A 154 -22.38 -6.02 9.57
C LYS A 154 -22.37 -4.51 9.43
#